data_dcee9ea9381bd579aee63cd83f7bd836
#
_entry.id   dcee9ea9381bd579aee63cd83f7bd836
#
_cell.length_a   1.000
_cell.length_b   1.000
_cell.length_c   1.000
_cell.angle_alpha   90.00
_cell.angle_beta   90.00
_cell.angle_gamma   90.00
#
_symmetry.space_group_name_H-M   'P 1'
#
loop_
_entity.id
_entity.type
_entity.pdbx_description
1 polymer ?
#
loop_
_entity_poly.entity_id
_entity_poly.type
_entity_poly.pdbx_seq_one_letter_code
_entity_poly.pdbx_strand_id
1 'polypeptide(L)'
;LWNYAILPMGETPEKDDGQILVPFAVESSLSGVGKRLGDRNELWYNRTFTVSPKWNGKRVLLHFGAVDWKADVWVNGVCVGTHTGGFTPFEFDITAALKKGDNELKVRVWDPTDAGCQPRGKQVNRPEGIWYTPVSGIWQTVWLEAVPQQYIRNIRTTPDLDRKLFRVETAACGAQPGDVIEVRLYDNGTKVAEGRALSGAPVE
;
A
#
# COMPACT_ATOMS: atom_id res chain seq x y z
N LEU A 1 4.98 13.88 9.56
CA LEU A 1 5.04 13.18 10.84
C LEU A 1 3.72 12.48 11.14
N TRP A 2 3.79 11.31 11.76
CA TRP A 2 2.67 10.55 12.28
C TRP A 2 2.88 10.36 13.78
N ASN A 3 1.83 10.14 14.54
CA ASN A 3 1.98 9.68 15.91
C ASN A 3 2.20 8.16 15.91
N TYR A 4 2.93 7.65 16.91
CA TYR A 4 3.17 6.21 17.05
C TYR A 4 3.13 5.77 18.52
N ALA A 5 2.86 4.47 18.72
CA ALA A 5 3.05 3.76 19.98
C ALA A 5 3.59 2.35 19.73
N ILE A 6 4.45 1.85 20.63
CA ILE A 6 4.91 0.47 20.63
C ILE A 6 4.35 -0.22 21.87
N LEU A 7 3.55 -1.27 21.68
CA LEU A 7 2.84 -1.96 22.74
C LEU A 7 3.04 -3.48 22.63
N PRO A 8 2.92 -4.23 23.72
CA PRO A 8 2.79 -5.68 23.68
C PRO A 8 1.65 -6.11 22.75
N MET A 9 1.80 -7.28 22.12
CA MET A 9 0.78 -7.83 21.20
C MET A 9 -0.59 -7.90 21.85
N GLY A 10 -1.60 -7.42 21.12
CA GLY A 10 -2.99 -7.44 21.53
C GLY A 10 -3.44 -6.26 22.38
N GLU A 11 -2.53 -5.34 22.72
CA GLU A 11 -2.87 -4.11 23.42
C GLU A 11 -3.22 -2.98 22.44
N THR A 12 -4.07 -2.06 22.87
CA THR A 12 -4.47 -0.86 22.11
C THR A 12 -3.92 0.39 22.80
N PRO A 13 -3.32 1.34 22.06
CA PRO A 13 -2.75 2.52 22.69
C PRO A 13 -3.81 3.44 23.29
N GLU A 14 -3.64 3.80 24.55
CA GLU A 14 -4.39 4.86 25.22
C GLU A 14 -3.78 6.24 24.94
N LYS A 15 -2.46 6.26 24.67
CA LYS A 15 -1.68 7.47 24.32
C LYS A 15 -0.58 7.11 23.35
N ASP A 16 -0.13 8.12 22.59
CA ASP A 16 1.02 8.00 21.71
C ASP A 16 2.34 8.08 22.50
N ASP A 17 3.37 7.32 22.08
CA ASP A 17 4.73 7.41 22.64
C ASP A 17 5.49 8.62 22.08
N GLY A 18 5.07 9.14 20.92
CA GLY A 18 5.70 10.27 20.26
C GLY A 18 5.35 10.35 18.77
N GLN A 19 6.27 10.92 18.00
CA GLN A 19 6.11 11.10 16.56
C GLN A 19 7.16 10.31 15.77
N ILE A 20 6.76 9.82 14.61
CA ILE A 20 7.59 9.07 13.67
C ILE A 20 7.49 9.68 12.27
N LEU A 21 8.61 9.79 11.57
CA LEU A 21 8.65 10.22 10.19
C LEU A 21 8.45 9.01 9.25
N VAL A 22 7.28 8.94 8.63
CA VAL A 22 6.96 7.97 7.58
C VAL A 22 7.47 8.53 6.24
N PRO A 23 8.13 7.73 5.38
CA PRO A 23 8.17 6.27 5.36
C PRO A 23 9.50 5.64 5.87
N PHE A 24 9.98 6.04 7.01
CA PHE A 24 11.19 5.42 7.58
C PHE A 24 10.82 4.37 8.62
N ALA A 25 11.48 3.20 8.55
CA ALA A 25 11.31 2.12 9.51
C ALA A 25 11.58 2.61 10.94
N VAL A 26 10.89 2.04 11.92
CA VAL A 26 10.97 2.48 13.33
C VAL A 26 12.38 2.32 13.92
N GLU A 27 13.17 1.39 13.40
CA GLU A 27 14.56 1.16 13.80
C GLU A 27 15.52 2.21 13.23
N SER A 28 15.14 2.87 12.13
CA SER A 28 15.99 3.87 11.50
C SER A 28 16.05 5.16 12.32
N SER A 29 17.25 5.73 12.47
CA SER A 29 17.41 7.07 13.04
C SER A 29 16.69 8.15 12.23
N LEU A 30 16.49 7.95 10.92
CA LEU A 30 15.75 8.86 10.04
C LEU A 30 14.26 8.92 10.38
N SER A 31 13.71 7.87 11.01
CA SER A 31 12.34 7.91 11.53
C SER A 31 12.14 8.88 12.68
N GLY A 32 13.22 9.26 13.36
CA GLY A 32 13.21 10.02 14.61
C GLY A 32 12.98 9.15 15.84
N VAL A 33 12.82 7.82 15.69
CA VAL A 33 12.54 6.88 16.79
C VAL A 33 13.76 6.04 17.14
N GLY A 34 14.31 5.27 16.17
CA GLY A 34 15.52 4.47 16.37
C GLY A 34 15.36 3.31 17.37
N LYS A 35 14.14 2.80 17.56
CA LYS A 35 13.85 1.69 18.51
C LYS A 35 13.59 0.40 17.75
N ARG A 36 14.04 -0.73 18.30
CA ARG A 36 13.68 -2.05 17.79
C ARG A 36 12.27 -2.41 18.22
N LEU A 37 11.47 -2.93 17.27
CA LEU A 37 10.11 -3.39 17.56
C LEU A 37 10.12 -4.69 18.37
N GLY A 38 10.84 -5.71 17.87
CA GLY A 38 10.85 -7.06 18.44
C GLY A 38 9.56 -7.83 18.14
N ASP A 39 9.65 -9.15 18.26
CA ASP A 39 8.61 -10.12 17.83
C ASP A 39 7.34 -10.16 18.70
N ARG A 40 7.41 -9.59 19.91
CA ARG A 40 6.31 -9.58 20.89
C ARG A 40 5.55 -8.28 20.99
N ASN A 41 5.91 -7.29 20.18
CA ASN A 41 5.28 -5.98 20.19
C ASN A 41 4.56 -5.71 18.86
N GLU A 42 3.65 -4.75 18.91
CA GLU A 42 2.98 -4.16 17.76
C GLU A 42 3.32 -2.68 17.68
N LEU A 43 3.54 -2.19 16.47
CA LEU A 43 3.77 -0.78 16.18
C LEU A 43 2.46 -0.18 15.67
N TRP A 44 1.93 0.76 16.43
CA TRP A 44 0.74 1.51 16.07
C TRP A 44 1.13 2.85 15.49
N TYR A 45 0.45 3.22 14.41
CA TYR A 45 0.52 4.54 13.79
C TYR A 45 -0.85 5.21 13.87
N ASN A 46 -0.85 6.51 14.09
CA ASN A 46 -2.05 7.33 14.05
C ASN A 46 -1.78 8.62 13.28
N ARG A 47 -2.70 8.99 12.37
CA ARG A 47 -2.65 10.23 11.61
C ARG A 47 -4.03 10.76 11.30
N THR A 48 -4.21 12.06 11.48
CA THR A 48 -5.37 12.79 10.96
C THR A 48 -5.11 13.27 9.55
N PHE A 49 -6.11 13.18 8.67
CA PHE A 49 -6.06 13.64 7.29
C PHE A 49 -7.41 14.17 6.81
N THR A 50 -7.37 15.02 5.80
CA THR A 50 -8.57 15.53 5.12
C THR A 50 -8.59 15.09 3.66
N VAL A 51 -9.79 14.95 3.11
CA VAL A 51 -10.01 14.64 1.69
C VAL A 51 -10.48 15.90 0.98
N SER A 52 -9.90 16.18 -0.20
CA SER A 52 -10.27 17.34 -0.99
C SER A 52 -11.75 17.30 -1.40
N PRO A 53 -12.52 18.40 -1.23
CA PRO A 53 -13.90 18.48 -1.74
C PRO A 53 -14.03 18.21 -3.25
N LYS A 54 -12.96 18.40 -4.03
CA LYS A 54 -12.90 18.08 -5.47
C LYS A 54 -13.03 16.58 -5.77
N TRP A 55 -12.88 15.74 -4.74
CA TRP A 55 -12.99 14.29 -4.85
C TRP A 55 -14.40 13.76 -4.55
N ASN A 56 -15.35 14.67 -4.28
CA ASN A 56 -16.73 14.28 -4.04
C ASN A 56 -17.30 13.46 -5.22
N GLY A 57 -17.96 12.34 -4.93
CA GLY A 57 -18.49 11.41 -5.93
C GLY A 57 -17.47 10.46 -6.55
N LYS A 58 -16.19 10.56 -6.19
CA LYS A 58 -15.13 9.61 -6.58
C LYS A 58 -14.95 8.54 -5.52
N ARG A 59 -14.29 7.44 -5.89
CA ARG A 59 -13.69 6.52 -4.94
C ARG A 59 -12.38 7.11 -4.42
N VAL A 60 -12.07 6.84 -3.18
CA VAL A 60 -10.80 7.23 -2.56
C VAL A 60 -10.05 5.97 -2.14
N LEU A 61 -8.90 5.77 -2.74
CA LEU A 61 -8.01 4.67 -2.46
C LEU A 61 -6.90 5.13 -1.52
N LEU A 62 -6.63 4.34 -0.49
CA LEU A 62 -5.49 4.51 0.40
C LEU A 62 -4.43 3.47 0.02
N HIS A 63 -3.29 3.96 -0.43
CA HIS A 63 -2.18 3.13 -0.91
C HIS A 63 -1.04 3.10 0.09
N PHE A 64 -0.40 1.94 0.16
CA PHE A 64 0.86 1.69 0.85
C PHE A 64 1.86 1.10 -0.14
N GLY A 65 3.03 1.70 -0.27
CA GLY A 65 4.10 1.16 -1.11
C GLY A 65 4.67 -0.15 -0.55
N ALA A 66 4.90 -0.20 0.76
CA ALA A 66 5.20 -1.43 1.50
C ALA A 66 5.14 -1.20 3.02
N VAL A 67 4.75 -2.23 3.75
CA VAL A 67 4.75 -2.28 5.22
C VAL A 67 5.26 -3.66 5.65
N ASP A 68 6.32 -3.73 6.42
CA ASP A 68 6.85 -4.98 6.97
C ASP A 68 6.33 -5.18 8.40
N TRP A 69 5.59 -6.21 8.72
CA TRP A 69 5.22 -7.41 7.93
C TRP A 69 3.70 -7.49 7.74
N LYS A 70 2.91 -7.62 8.83
CA LYS A 70 1.45 -7.68 8.83
C LYS A 70 0.90 -6.32 9.24
N ALA A 71 0.06 -5.74 8.40
CA ALA A 71 -0.60 -4.46 8.63
C ALA A 71 -2.11 -4.62 8.71
N ASP A 72 -2.72 -4.13 9.79
CA ASP A 72 -4.17 -3.94 9.90
C ASP A 72 -4.46 -2.44 9.84
N VAL A 73 -5.47 -2.03 9.07
CA VAL A 73 -5.74 -0.63 8.78
C VAL A 73 -7.17 -0.25 9.10
N TRP A 74 -7.34 0.87 9.82
CA TRP A 74 -8.64 1.44 10.16
C TRP A 74 -8.73 2.89 9.72
N VAL A 75 -9.90 3.26 9.21
CA VAL A 75 -10.27 4.65 8.94
C VAL A 75 -11.52 4.97 9.76
N ASN A 76 -11.45 6.00 10.59
CA ASN A 76 -12.56 6.42 11.49
C ASN A 76 -13.13 5.26 12.33
N GLY A 77 -12.27 4.35 12.80
CA GLY A 77 -12.66 3.18 13.58
C GLY A 77 -13.17 1.98 12.76
N VAL A 78 -13.38 2.13 11.45
CA VAL A 78 -13.78 1.04 10.56
C VAL A 78 -12.54 0.33 10.04
N CYS A 79 -12.43 -0.99 10.27
CA CYS A 79 -11.37 -1.81 9.67
C CYS A 79 -11.58 -1.88 8.15
N VAL A 80 -10.65 -1.32 7.39
CA VAL A 80 -10.72 -1.29 5.92
C VAL A 80 -9.97 -2.45 5.27
N GLY A 81 -9.10 -3.12 6.02
CA GLY A 81 -8.45 -4.34 5.57
C GLY A 81 -7.18 -4.70 6.32
N THR A 82 -6.64 -5.86 5.95
CA THR A 82 -5.38 -6.42 6.45
C THR A 82 -4.50 -6.78 5.26
N HIS A 83 -3.21 -6.52 5.36
CA HIS A 83 -2.19 -6.97 4.42
C HIS A 83 -1.10 -7.77 5.13
N THR A 84 -0.55 -8.76 4.45
CA THR A 84 0.57 -9.55 4.92
C THR A 84 1.61 -9.66 3.80
N GLY A 85 2.83 -9.25 4.08
CA GLY A 85 3.94 -9.23 3.10
C GLY A 85 4.71 -7.92 3.16
N GLY A 86 6.02 -7.99 3.46
CA GLY A 86 6.85 -6.82 3.73
C GLY A 86 7.30 -6.02 2.50
N PHE A 87 7.10 -6.52 1.26
CA PHE A 87 7.77 -5.99 0.06
C PHE A 87 6.82 -5.61 -1.08
N THR A 88 5.54 -5.92 -0.95
CA THR A 88 4.55 -5.67 -2.01
C THR A 88 3.65 -4.49 -1.67
N PRO A 89 3.32 -3.63 -2.66
CA PRO A 89 2.34 -2.58 -2.47
C PRO A 89 0.93 -3.17 -2.30
N PHE A 90 0.09 -2.43 -1.59
CA PHE A 90 -1.32 -2.75 -1.40
C PHE A 90 -2.16 -1.48 -1.26
N GLU A 91 -3.46 -1.64 -1.45
CA GLU A 91 -4.41 -0.53 -1.38
C GLU A 91 -5.75 -0.98 -0.78
N PHE A 92 -6.45 -0.02 -0.17
CA PHE A 92 -7.82 -0.20 0.30
C PHE A 92 -8.73 0.92 -0.23
N ASP A 93 -9.92 0.58 -0.71
CA ASP A 93 -10.98 1.56 -0.97
C ASP A 93 -11.57 2.00 0.37
N ILE A 94 -11.28 3.23 0.75
CA ILE A 94 -11.72 3.80 2.04
C ILE A 94 -12.96 4.67 1.90
N THR A 95 -13.57 4.76 0.72
CA THR A 95 -14.67 5.68 0.39
C THR A 95 -15.82 5.61 1.39
N ALA A 96 -16.24 4.39 1.75
CA ALA A 96 -17.36 4.17 2.68
C ALA A 96 -17.02 4.50 4.15
N ALA A 97 -15.74 4.54 4.50
CA ALA A 97 -15.28 4.85 5.85
C ALA A 97 -15.01 6.34 6.06
N LEU A 98 -15.02 7.15 5.00
CA LEU A 98 -14.73 8.59 5.08
C LEU A 98 -15.91 9.37 5.67
N LYS A 99 -15.57 10.44 6.38
CA LYS A 99 -16.49 11.46 6.84
C LYS A 99 -16.07 12.85 6.35
N LYS A 100 -16.96 13.82 6.41
CA LYS A 100 -16.64 15.22 6.10
C LYS A 100 -15.70 15.81 7.16
N GLY A 101 -14.67 16.53 6.70
CA GLY A 101 -13.66 17.15 7.57
C GLY A 101 -12.52 16.17 7.90
N ASP A 102 -12.09 16.17 9.16
CA ASP A 102 -10.96 15.38 9.62
C ASP A 102 -11.30 13.89 9.72
N ASN A 103 -10.45 13.07 9.13
CA ASN A 103 -10.51 11.62 9.19
C ASN A 103 -9.32 11.08 9.98
N GLU A 104 -9.53 10.04 10.77
CA GLU A 104 -8.48 9.36 11.51
C GLU A 104 -8.05 8.10 10.73
N LEU A 105 -6.75 7.93 10.54
CA LEU A 105 -6.13 6.73 10.02
C LEU A 105 -5.32 6.08 11.14
N LYS A 106 -5.63 4.81 11.45
CA LYS A 106 -4.82 3.97 12.34
C LYS A 106 -4.26 2.79 11.55
N VAL A 107 -2.99 2.48 11.80
CA VAL A 107 -2.31 1.31 11.23
C VAL A 107 -1.62 0.58 12.36
N ARG A 108 -1.92 -0.70 12.52
CA ARG A 108 -1.23 -1.60 13.44
C ARG A 108 -0.32 -2.50 12.63
N VAL A 109 0.94 -2.60 13.02
CA VAL A 109 1.93 -3.45 12.35
C VAL A 109 2.56 -4.40 13.33
N TRP A 110 2.61 -5.68 12.97
CA TRP A 110 3.39 -6.70 13.62
C TRP A 110 4.44 -7.25 12.67
N ASP A 111 5.69 -7.29 13.13
CA ASP A 111 6.82 -7.83 12.39
C ASP A 111 7.65 -8.75 13.31
N PRO A 112 7.61 -10.09 13.09
CA PRO A 112 8.41 -11.03 13.86
C PRO A 112 9.89 -11.05 13.44
N THR A 113 10.27 -10.35 12.37
CA THR A 113 11.62 -10.32 11.79
C THR A 113 12.14 -11.73 11.48
N ASP A 114 12.90 -12.36 12.38
CA ASP A 114 13.48 -13.69 12.24
C ASP A 114 12.83 -14.77 13.13
N ALA A 115 11.75 -14.42 13.83
CA ALA A 115 11.01 -15.36 14.69
C ALA A 115 9.92 -16.17 13.96
N GLY A 116 9.92 -16.18 12.61
CA GLY A 116 8.93 -16.87 11.78
C GLY A 116 9.51 -17.37 10.47
N CYS A 117 8.62 -17.82 9.57
CA CYS A 117 8.99 -18.34 8.24
C CYS A 117 8.74 -17.33 7.10
N GLN A 118 8.34 -16.07 7.41
CA GLN A 118 8.12 -15.04 6.42
C GLN A 118 9.42 -14.61 5.73
N PRO A 119 9.36 -14.13 4.48
CA PRO A 119 10.50 -13.52 3.82
C PRO A 119 11.01 -12.31 4.60
N ARG A 120 12.30 -12.28 4.93
CA ARG A 120 12.93 -11.21 5.73
C ARG A 120 14.24 -10.68 5.13
N GLY A 121 14.73 -11.31 4.05
CA GLY A 121 16.06 -11.01 3.52
C GLY A 121 17.15 -11.35 4.56
N LYS A 122 18.06 -10.40 4.83
CA LYS A 122 19.15 -10.55 5.82
C LYS A 122 18.80 -9.93 7.18
N GLN A 123 17.55 -9.61 7.44
CA GLN A 123 17.12 -9.00 8.70
C GLN A 123 17.11 -10.03 9.84
N VAL A 124 17.65 -9.64 10.99
CA VAL A 124 17.61 -10.45 12.21
C VAL A 124 17.49 -9.55 13.44
N ASN A 125 16.88 -10.06 14.51
CA ASN A 125 16.72 -9.33 15.77
C ASN A 125 18.07 -9.06 16.49
N ARG A 126 19.10 -9.87 16.21
CA ARG A 126 20.47 -9.69 16.75
C ARG A 126 21.47 -9.63 15.59
N PRO A 127 21.57 -8.50 14.89
CA PRO A 127 22.44 -8.38 13.73
C PRO A 127 23.91 -8.44 14.10
N GLU A 128 24.62 -9.30 13.36
CA GLU A 128 26.09 -9.43 13.42
C GLU A 128 26.61 -9.94 12.07
N GLY A 129 27.88 -9.70 11.75
CA GLY A 129 28.50 -10.15 10.51
C GLY A 129 27.76 -9.64 9.28
N ILE A 130 27.20 -10.56 8.49
CA ILE A 130 26.47 -10.23 7.25
C ILE A 130 24.99 -9.90 7.45
N TRP A 131 24.48 -9.98 8.68
CA TRP A 131 23.07 -9.76 8.99
C TRP A 131 22.78 -8.30 9.30
N TYR A 132 21.56 -7.85 8.96
CA TYR A 132 21.15 -6.46 9.08
C TYR A 132 20.12 -6.26 10.18
N THR A 133 20.00 -5.02 10.63
CA THR A 133 18.96 -4.55 11.54
C THR A 133 17.58 -4.79 10.90
N PRO A 134 16.55 -5.12 11.69
CA PRO A 134 15.18 -5.18 11.23
C PRO A 134 14.71 -3.88 10.56
N VAL A 135 13.74 -4.01 9.66
CA VAL A 135 13.04 -2.91 9.01
C VAL A 135 11.55 -3.14 9.23
N SER A 136 11.04 -2.66 10.37
CA SER A 136 9.65 -2.90 10.75
C SER A 136 8.77 -1.68 10.49
N GLY A 137 7.52 -1.94 10.14
CA GLY A 137 6.52 -0.90 9.93
C GLY A 137 6.44 -0.37 8.50
N ILE A 138 5.94 0.86 8.36
CA ILE A 138 5.75 1.53 7.08
C ILE A 138 7.12 2.03 6.59
N TRP A 139 7.66 1.43 5.51
CA TRP A 139 8.97 1.80 4.97
C TRP A 139 8.93 2.32 3.53
N GLN A 140 7.74 2.36 2.93
CA GLN A 140 7.46 2.98 1.63
C GLN A 140 6.34 4.02 1.77
N THR A 141 6.18 4.86 0.74
CA THR A 141 5.21 5.96 0.73
C THR A 141 3.78 5.49 1.01
N VAL A 142 3.03 6.32 1.74
CA VAL A 142 1.59 6.20 1.93
C VAL A 142 0.92 7.40 1.28
N TRP A 143 -0.11 7.17 0.44
CA TRP A 143 -0.81 8.26 -0.25
C TRP A 143 -2.28 7.94 -0.50
N LEU A 144 -3.03 8.98 -0.83
CA LEU A 144 -4.42 8.88 -1.25
C LEU A 144 -4.53 9.12 -2.75
N GLU A 145 -5.42 8.40 -3.40
CA GLU A 145 -5.77 8.59 -4.80
C GLU A 145 -7.29 8.66 -4.97
N ALA A 146 -7.75 9.64 -5.77
CA ALA A 146 -9.17 9.74 -6.12
C ALA A 146 -9.40 9.22 -7.54
N VAL A 147 -10.13 8.13 -7.66
CA VAL A 147 -10.45 7.49 -8.94
C VAL A 147 -11.94 7.60 -9.26
N PRO A 148 -12.35 7.58 -10.56
CA PRO A 148 -13.75 7.46 -10.95
C PRO A 148 -14.41 6.20 -10.38
N GLN A 149 -15.75 6.08 -10.48
CA GLN A 149 -16.45 4.85 -10.10
C GLN A 149 -16.02 3.65 -10.96
N GLN A 150 -15.64 3.93 -12.22
CA GLN A 150 -15.03 2.96 -13.14
C GLN A 150 -13.61 3.39 -13.46
N TYR A 151 -12.63 2.52 -13.24
CA TYR A 151 -11.21 2.81 -13.47
C TYR A 151 -10.40 1.55 -13.76
N ILE A 152 -9.28 1.72 -14.44
CA ILE A 152 -8.30 0.65 -14.65
C ILE A 152 -7.41 0.58 -13.41
N ARG A 153 -7.54 -0.50 -12.64
CA ARG A 153 -6.75 -0.72 -11.42
C ARG A 153 -5.34 -1.18 -11.71
N ASN A 154 -5.18 -2.03 -12.73
CA ASN A 154 -3.88 -2.62 -13.07
C ASN A 154 -3.79 -2.86 -14.58
N ILE A 155 -2.57 -2.75 -15.10
CA ILE A 155 -2.22 -3.06 -16.49
C ILE A 155 -1.02 -3.99 -16.45
N ARG A 156 -1.13 -5.13 -17.14
CA ARG A 156 -0.02 -6.04 -17.39
C ARG A 156 0.29 -6.04 -18.88
N THR A 157 1.55 -5.79 -19.22
CA THR A 157 2.03 -5.78 -20.60
C THR A 157 2.97 -6.96 -20.82
N THR A 158 2.81 -7.65 -21.94
CA THR A 158 3.66 -8.80 -22.32
C THR A 158 4.04 -8.67 -23.79
N PRO A 159 5.27 -8.23 -24.10
CA PRO A 159 5.77 -8.23 -25.48
C PRO A 159 6.12 -9.66 -25.92
N ASP A 160 5.75 -10.02 -27.14
CA ASP A 160 6.12 -11.28 -27.81
C ASP A 160 6.87 -10.91 -29.11
N LEU A 161 8.18 -10.99 -29.05
CA LEU A 161 9.05 -10.58 -30.17
C LEU A 161 8.95 -11.52 -31.38
N ASP A 162 8.76 -12.81 -31.11
CA ASP A 162 8.69 -13.82 -32.17
C ASP A 162 7.40 -13.66 -33.00
N ARG A 163 6.29 -13.37 -32.32
CA ARG A 163 4.99 -13.12 -32.97
C ARG A 163 4.79 -11.67 -33.39
N LYS A 164 5.73 -10.76 -33.02
CA LYS A 164 5.60 -9.29 -33.20
C LYS A 164 4.31 -8.74 -32.63
N LEU A 165 3.98 -9.18 -31.41
CA LEU A 165 2.73 -8.91 -30.73
C LEU A 165 3.00 -8.22 -29.40
N PHE A 166 2.11 -7.31 -29.02
CA PHE A 166 2.12 -6.66 -27.70
C PHE A 166 0.80 -6.89 -27.00
N ARG A 167 0.78 -7.84 -26.06
CA ARG A 167 -0.41 -8.19 -25.29
C ARG A 167 -0.57 -7.28 -24.08
N VAL A 168 -1.76 -6.74 -23.91
CA VAL A 168 -2.15 -5.91 -22.76
C VAL A 168 -3.34 -6.52 -22.06
N GLU A 169 -3.16 -6.86 -20.78
CA GLU A 169 -4.20 -7.33 -19.88
C GLU A 169 -4.53 -6.22 -18.88
N THR A 170 -5.81 -5.96 -18.64
CA THR A 170 -6.26 -4.92 -17.72
C THR A 170 -7.17 -5.51 -16.65
N ALA A 171 -7.01 -5.01 -15.40
CA ALA A 171 -7.99 -5.21 -14.34
C ALA A 171 -8.78 -3.92 -14.17
N ALA A 172 -10.01 -3.89 -14.66
CA ALA A 172 -10.91 -2.74 -14.54
C ALA A 172 -11.88 -2.94 -13.37
N CYS A 173 -11.96 -1.94 -12.48
CA CYS A 173 -12.93 -1.91 -11.39
C CYS A 173 -14.19 -1.17 -11.83
N GLY A 174 -15.39 -1.69 -11.44
CA GLY A 174 -16.67 -1.07 -11.76
C GLY A 174 -17.10 -1.21 -13.21
N ALA A 175 -16.35 -1.95 -14.05
CA ALA A 175 -16.70 -2.18 -15.44
C ALA A 175 -18.05 -2.87 -15.58
N GLN A 176 -18.82 -2.45 -16.59
CA GLN A 176 -20.14 -2.98 -16.91
C GLN A 176 -20.05 -3.93 -18.13
N PRO A 177 -21.01 -4.84 -18.31
CA PRO A 177 -21.12 -5.63 -19.53
C PRO A 177 -21.16 -4.75 -20.78
N GLY A 178 -20.23 -5.00 -21.72
CA GLY A 178 -20.09 -4.21 -22.95
C GLY A 178 -19.06 -3.08 -22.90
N ASP A 179 -18.47 -2.78 -21.77
CA ASP A 179 -17.35 -1.84 -21.69
C ASP A 179 -16.15 -2.35 -22.49
N VAL A 180 -15.49 -1.45 -23.20
CA VAL A 180 -14.37 -1.74 -24.10
C VAL A 180 -13.11 -1.11 -23.56
N ILE A 181 -12.04 -1.89 -23.52
CA ILE A 181 -10.67 -1.40 -23.31
C ILE A 181 -10.06 -1.08 -24.66
N GLU A 182 -9.59 0.15 -24.82
CA GLU A 182 -8.81 0.60 -25.98
C GLU A 182 -7.36 0.81 -25.56
N VAL A 183 -6.44 0.23 -26.32
CA VAL A 183 -4.99 0.37 -26.11
C VAL A 183 -4.39 1.05 -27.35
N ARG A 184 -3.56 2.07 -27.13
CA ARG A 184 -2.80 2.74 -28.16
C ARG A 184 -1.34 2.75 -27.78
N LEU A 185 -0.47 2.29 -28.67
CA LEU A 185 0.97 2.28 -28.49
C LEU A 185 1.59 3.46 -29.25
N TYR A 186 2.50 4.14 -28.60
CA TYR A 186 3.23 5.26 -29.19
C TYR A 186 4.73 5.03 -29.08
N ASP A 187 5.45 5.39 -30.14
CA ASP A 187 6.90 5.51 -30.16
C ASP A 187 7.29 6.95 -30.52
N ASN A 188 8.01 7.62 -29.63
CA ASN A 188 8.42 9.03 -29.80
C ASN A 188 7.25 9.95 -30.23
N GLY A 189 6.07 9.76 -29.69
CA GLY A 189 4.87 10.54 -30.00
C GLY A 189 4.11 10.08 -31.26
N THR A 190 4.64 9.13 -32.02
CA THR A 190 3.97 8.55 -33.19
C THR A 190 3.18 7.31 -32.77
N LYS A 191 1.88 7.24 -33.10
CA LYS A 191 1.08 6.05 -32.87
C LYS A 191 1.54 4.92 -33.78
N VAL A 192 2.03 3.81 -33.18
CA VAL A 192 2.55 2.64 -33.92
C VAL A 192 1.58 1.47 -33.96
N ALA A 193 0.67 1.37 -33.00
CA ALA A 193 -0.38 0.34 -32.99
C ALA A 193 -1.57 0.76 -32.14
N GLU A 194 -2.72 0.14 -32.40
CA GLU A 194 -3.91 0.22 -31.54
C GLU A 194 -4.70 -1.09 -31.58
N GLY A 195 -5.40 -1.39 -30.50
CA GLY A 195 -6.27 -2.55 -30.37
C GLY A 195 -7.41 -2.31 -29.39
N ARG A 196 -8.45 -3.12 -29.49
CA ARG A 196 -9.62 -3.06 -28.60
C ARG A 196 -10.09 -4.45 -28.22
N ALA A 197 -10.54 -4.58 -26.97
CA ALA A 197 -11.20 -5.80 -26.50
C ALA A 197 -12.29 -5.44 -25.47
N LEU A 198 -13.21 -6.34 -25.21
CA LEU A 198 -14.15 -6.22 -24.10
C LEU A 198 -13.37 -6.22 -22.79
N SER A 199 -13.87 -5.48 -21.80
CA SER A 199 -13.29 -5.48 -20.45
C SER A 199 -13.20 -6.91 -19.90
N GLY A 200 -12.02 -7.28 -19.39
CA GLY A 200 -11.71 -8.63 -18.94
C GLY A 200 -11.07 -9.54 -19.98
N ALA A 201 -11.05 -9.15 -21.25
CA ALA A 201 -10.30 -9.82 -22.30
C ALA A 201 -8.98 -9.09 -22.57
N PRO A 202 -7.90 -9.79 -22.98
CA PRO A 202 -6.66 -9.16 -23.40
C PRO A 202 -6.83 -8.42 -24.73
N VAL A 203 -6.09 -7.34 -24.90
CA VAL A 203 -5.90 -6.64 -26.18
C VAL A 203 -4.58 -7.11 -26.78
N GLU A 204 -4.59 -7.57 -28.02
CA GLU A 204 -3.41 -8.04 -28.77
C GLU A 204 -3.24 -7.27 -30.08
#